data_a645f4114a52c545832d187cc57ed7db
#
_entry.id   a645f4114a52c545832d187cc57ed7db
#
_cell.length_a   1.000
_cell.length_b   1.000
_cell.length_c   1.000
_cell.angle_alpha   90.00
_cell.angle_beta   90.00
_cell.angle_gamma   90.00
#
_symmetry.space_group_name_H-M   'P 1'
#
loop_
_entity.id
_entity.type
_entity.pdbx_description
1 polymer ?
#
loop_
_entity_poly.entity_id
_entity_poly.type
_entity_poly.pdbx_seq_one_letter_code
_entity_poly.pdbx_strand_id
1 'polypeptide(L)'
;MQNYFYDLHDQLVKAEIFKKDGTKETWSYTYDALGRRIGKGRLKDGEVSGSLENQTRFVWDGSHLLQEIHLDGRYTYIYTDPDSYEPLAQIRDWTTKDGKKRQQTHYFHCDQIGIPREMTDKDGNLLWFGRYTGWGRLKEETKVTDSAYQPFRLQNQYADRETGLHYNFFRYYEPDAGRFVNQDPIGLWGGDNLYRFSSNIQIWIDPLGLACIPNPNRKNDEDLARRIDKLSDNLTEKNRDGFTTLALARVTLADGTSQIWIAQAGSSLSSKPSRRQQSLAGADEIIQNLHSAGRSGKDGNHLNDAERQLIREAKKRGAKIKSLGATKPMCGRCEKGARRAGILRRIITPIKSRHC
;
A
#
# COMPACT_ATOMS: atom_id res chain seq x y z
N MET A 1 21.80 -12.01 -19.50
CA MET A 1 20.92 -13.21 -19.44
C MET A 1 20.98 -13.76 -18.03
N GLN A 2 19.85 -14.29 -17.51
CA GLN A 2 19.78 -14.88 -16.18
C GLN A 2 19.00 -16.19 -16.23
N ASN A 3 19.44 -17.19 -15.46
CA ASN A 3 18.75 -18.47 -15.29
C ASN A 3 18.34 -18.60 -13.83
N TYR A 4 17.12 -19.03 -13.60
CA TYR A 4 16.54 -19.22 -12.27
C TYR A 4 16.23 -20.70 -12.05
N PHE A 5 16.57 -21.21 -10.86
CA PHE A 5 16.37 -22.60 -10.48
C PHE A 5 15.52 -22.64 -9.22
N TYR A 6 14.45 -23.42 -9.27
CA TYR A 6 13.46 -23.56 -8.21
C TYR A 6 13.53 -24.97 -7.63
N ASP A 7 13.18 -25.10 -6.35
CA ASP A 7 12.97 -26.38 -5.70
C ASP A 7 11.54 -26.93 -5.96
N LEU A 8 11.21 -28.05 -5.30
CA LEU A 8 9.88 -28.69 -5.43
C LEU A 8 8.72 -27.87 -4.83
N HIS A 9 9.03 -26.80 -4.12
CA HIS A 9 8.07 -25.86 -3.51
C HIS A 9 7.98 -24.53 -4.27
N ASP A 10 8.50 -24.47 -5.51
CA ASP A 10 8.61 -23.26 -6.32
C ASP A 10 9.39 -22.12 -5.66
N GLN A 11 10.31 -22.43 -4.73
CA GLN A 11 11.20 -21.47 -4.10
C GLN A 11 12.46 -21.30 -4.94
N LEU A 12 12.85 -20.06 -5.24
CA LEU A 12 14.07 -19.75 -5.97
C LEU A 12 15.31 -20.10 -5.12
N VAL A 13 15.97 -21.21 -5.41
CA VAL A 13 17.14 -21.66 -4.64
C VAL A 13 18.47 -21.24 -5.25
N LYS A 14 18.50 -20.96 -6.55
CA LYS A 14 19.72 -20.54 -7.26
C LYS A 14 19.41 -19.61 -8.43
N ALA A 15 20.25 -18.59 -8.62
CA ALA A 15 20.26 -17.74 -9.80
C ALA A 15 21.65 -17.70 -10.43
N GLU A 16 21.73 -17.88 -11.75
CA GLU A 16 22.96 -17.70 -12.54
C GLU A 16 22.83 -16.43 -13.38
N ILE A 17 23.77 -15.52 -13.21
CA ILE A 17 23.75 -14.19 -13.82
C ILE A 17 24.97 -14.10 -14.78
N PHE A 18 24.67 -13.99 -16.06
CA PHE A 18 25.68 -13.84 -17.10
C PHE A 18 25.90 -12.36 -17.38
N LYS A 19 27.11 -11.88 -17.08
CA LYS A 19 27.49 -10.48 -17.28
C LYS A 19 27.93 -10.21 -18.72
N LYS A 20 27.99 -8.93 -19.08
CA LYS A 20 28.40 -8.49 -20.42
C LYS A 20 29.87 -8.80 -20.75
N ASP A 21 30.72 -8.91 -19.73
CA ASP A 21 32.13 -9.26 -19.83
C ASP A 21 32.37 -10.77 -19.96
N GLY A 22 31.33 -11.58 -20.09
CA GLY A 22 31.39 -13.04 -20.20
C GLY A 22 31.50 -13.76 -18.85
N THR A 23 31.63 -13.07 -17.74
CA THR A 23 31.68 -13.71 -16.43
C THR A 23 30.28 -14.16 -15.97
N LYS A 24 30.28 -15.22 -15.14
CA LYS A 24 29.05 -15.76 -14.52
C LYS A 24 29.13 -15.61 -13.00
N GLU A 25 28.10 -15.07 -12.40
CA GLU A 25 27.88 -15.12 -10.97
C GLU A 25 26.77 -16.10 -10.65
N THR A 26 26.95 -16.88 -9.59
CA THR A 26 25.94 -17.80 -9.10
C THR A 26 25.56 -17.42 -7.68
N TRP A 27 24.28 -17.19 -7.45
CA TRP A 27 23.72 -16.84 -6.16
C TRP A 27 22.86 -17.98 -5.63
N SER A 28 22.91 -18.19 -4.32
CA SER A 28 22.11 -19.19 -3.61
C SER A 28 21.21 -18.51 -2.58
N TYR A 29 20.00 -19.09 -2.41
CA TYR A 29 18.97 -18.61 -1.49
C TYR A 29 18.53 -19.76 -0.60
N THR A 30 18.30 -19.48 0.68
CA THR A 30 17.87 -20.48 1.67
C THR A 30 16.62 -20.02 2.40
N TYR A 31 15.76 -20.98 2.72
CA TYR A 31 14.45 -20.72 3.31
C TYR A 31 14.27 -21.54 4.60
N ASP A 32 13.39 -21.05 5.48
CA ASP A 32 12.93 -21.81 6.63
C ASP A 32 11.71 -22.71 6.29
N ALA A 33 11.26 -23.48 7.27
CA ALA A 33 10.11 -24.37 7.11
C ALA A 33 8.77 -23.64 6.83
N LEU A 34 8.71 -22.32 7.03
CA LEU A 34 7.54 -21.49 6.72
C LEU A 34 7.65 -20.82 5.35
N GLY A 35 8.70 -21.14 4.56
CA GLY A 35 8.93 -20.57 3.24
C GLY A 35 9.52 -19.15 3.25
N ARG A 36 9.94 -18.63 4.40
CA ARG A 36 10.58 -17.32 4.51
C ARG A 36 12.05 -17.43 4.16
N ARG A 37 12.56 -16.53 3.32
CA ARG A 37 13.98 -16.51 2.98
C ARG A 37 14.82 -16.09 4.18
N ILE A 38 15.71 -16.97 4.65
CA ILE A 38 16.58 -16.74 5.80
C ILE A 38 18.01 -16.42 5.41
N GLY A 39 18.38 -16.59 4.14
CA GLY A 39 19.73 -16.28 3.69
C GLY A 39 19.86 -16.16 2.20
N LYS A 40 20.88 -15.41 1.77
CA LYS A 40 21.40 -15.39 0.40
C LYS A 40 22.90 -15.16 0.39
N GLY A 41 23.58 -15.58 -0.67
CA GLY A 41 24.99 -15.32 -0.87
C GLY A 41 25.47 -15.75 -2.25
N ARG A 42 26.58 -15.15 -2.70
CA ARG A 42 27.22 -15.54 -3.94
C ARG A 42 28.09 -16.80 -3.69
N LEU A 43 27.94 -17.80 -4.53
CA LEU A 43 28.76 -19.00 -4.49
C LEU A 43 30.17 -18.67 -5.02
N LYS A 44 31.18 -18.96 -4.22
CA LYS A 44 32.57 -18.89 -4.68
C LYS A 44 32.78 -19.99 -5.70
N ASP A 45 33.41 -19.67 -6.82
CA ASP A 45 33.67 -20.58 -7.93
C ASP A 45 32.43 -21.23 -8.60
N GLY A 46 31.21 -20.76 -8.22
CA GLY A 46 29.95 -21.23 -8.82
C GLY A 46 29.49 -22.62 -8.37
N GLU A 47 30.16 -23.25 -7.40
CA GLU A 47 29.82 -24.58 -6.90
C GLU A 47 28.91 -24.55 -5.66
N VAL A 48 27.95 -25.47 -5.63
CA VAL A 48 26.95 -25.59 -4.56
C VAL A 48 27.59 -25.94 -3.20
N SER A 49 28.78 -26.54 -3.20
CA SER A 49 29.57 -26.88 -2.01
C SER A 49 30.55 -25.78 -1.58
N GLY A 50 30.64 -24.68 -2.35
CA GLY A 50 31.55 -23.57 -2.07
C GLY A 50 31.15 -22.71 -0.89
N SER A 51 32.11 -21.98 -0.32
CA SER A 51 31.82 -20.95 0.68
C SER A 51 31.01 -19.80 0.05
N LEU A 52 30.06 -19.26 0.81
CA LEU A 52 29.26 -18.10 0.36
C LEU A 52 30.04 -16.80 0.59
N GLU A 53 30.16 -16.00 -0.45
CA GLU A 53 30.61 -14.61 -0.38
C GLU A 53 29.39 -13.67 -0.33
N ASN A 54 29.58 -12.47 0.19
CA ASN A 54 28.52 -11.47 0.30
C ASN A 54 27.24 -12.01 0.95
N GLN A 55 27.43 -12.84 1.98
CA GLN A 55 26.33 -13.48 2.68
C GLN A 55 25.48 -12.45 3.42
N THR A 56 24.16 -12.55 3.22
CA THR A 56 23.14 -11.84 4.00
C THR A 56 22.25 -12.87 4.67
N ARG A 57 22.02 -12.71 5.97
CA ARG A 57 21.02 -13.49 6.73
C ARG A 57 19.85 -12.60 7.07
N PHE A 58 18.64 -13.16 7.05
CA PHE A 58 17.39 -12.46 7.31
C PHE A 58 16.73 -13.01 8.57
N VAL A 59 16.22 -12.12 9.42
CA VAL A 59 15.41 -12.44 10.60
C VAL A 59 14.03 -11.82 10.42
N TRP A 60 13.01 -12.60 10.66
CA TRP A 60 11.62 -12.24 10.44
C TRP A 60 10.83 -12.17 11.75
N ASP A 61 9.95 -11.18 11.86
CA ASP A 61 8.85 -11.13 12.82
C ASP A 61 7.54 -11.35 12.06
N GLY A 62 6.97 -12.56 12.16
CA GLY A 62 5.87 -12.96 11.29
C GLY A 62 6.25 -12.85 9.81
N SER A 63 5.60 -11.95 9.09
CA SER A 63 5.88 -11.62 7.70
C SER A 63 6.70 -10.33 7.50
N HIS A 64 7.09 -9.64 8.58
CA HIS A 64 7.91 -8.44 8.52
C HIS A 64 9.38 -8.79 8.57
N LEU A 65 10.19 -8.20 7.69
CA LEU A 65 11.63 -8.28 7.77
C LEU A 65 12.13 -7.47 8.97
N LEU A 66 12.53 -8.18 10.03
CA LEU A 66 13.01 -7.53 11.26
C LEU A 66 14.47 -7.10 11.15
N GLN A 67 15.32 -7.99 10.63
CA GLN A 67 16.77 -7.71 10.53
C GLN A 67 17.40 -8.30 9.26
N GLU A 68 18.41 -7.59 8.80
CA GLU A 68 19.44 -8.10 7.88
C GLU A 68 20.80 -8.13 8.58
N ILE A 69 21.51 -9.23 8.45
CA ILE A 69 22.83 -9.43 9.04
C ILE A 69 23.83 -9.67 7.93
N HIS A 70 24.74 -8.72 7.76
CA HIS A 70 25.85 -8.75 6.81
C HIS A 70 27.17 -8.99 7.56
N LEU A 71 28.25 -9.24 6.83
CA LEU A 71 29.59 -9.41 7.41
C LEU A 71 30.07 -8.14 8.12
N ASP A 72 29.69 -6.97 7.65
CA ASP A 72 30.14 -5.65 8.12
C ASP A 72 29.15 -4.99 9.10
N GLY A 73 28.03 -5.64 9.42
CA GLY A 73 27.06 -5.08 10.36
C GLY A 73 25.68 -5.65 10.23
N ARG A 74 24.76 -5.06 10.96
CA ARG A 74 23.36 -5.47 11.04
C ARG A 74 22.47 -4.26 10.85
N TYR A 75 21.38 -4.44 10.11
CA TYR A 75 20.27 -3.48 9.99
C TYR A 75 19.05 -4.06 10.71
N THR A 76 18.43 -3.26 11.57
CA THR A 76 17.17 -3.58 12.24
C THR A 76 16.12 -2.60 11.74
N TYR A 77 14.95 -3.11 11.34
CA TYR A 77 13.86 -2.31 10.76
C TYR A 77 12.74 -2.09 11.76
N ILE A 78 12.19 -0.89 11.74
CA ILE A 78 11.04 -0.47 12.55
C ILE A 78 9.96 -0.04 11.56
N TYR A 79 8.73 -0.49 11.79
CA TYR A 79 7.57 -0.19 10.98
C TYR A 79 6.65 0.81 11.67
N THR A 80 5.83 1.52 10.91
CA THR A 80 4.91 2.56 11.43
C THR A 80 3.81 1.98 12.32
N ASP A 81 3.38 0.75 12.03
CA ASP A 81 2.30 0.04 12.72
C ASP A 81 2.55 -1.47 12.56
N PRO A 82 2.21 -2.33 13.55
CA PRO A 82 2.35 -3.78 13.45
C PRO A 82 1.62 -4.42 12.25
N ASP A 83 0.55 -3.80 11.77
CA ASP A 83 -0.22 -4.26 10.62
C ASP A 83 0.23 -3.61 9.28
N SER A 84 1.24 -2.74 9.31
CA SER A 84 1.74 -2.00 8.15
C SER A 84 3.09 -2.53 7.69
N TYR A 85 3.27 -2.64 6.38
CA TYR A 85 4.57 -2.94 5.76
C TYR A 85 5.33 -1.68 5.34
N GLU A 86 4.93 -0.52 5.86
CA GLU A 86 5.61 0.76 5.65
C GLU A 86 6.76 0.92 6.64
N PRO A 87 8.02 0.93 6.18
CA PRO A 87 9.15 1.10 7.07
C PRO A 87 9.22 2.55 7.58
N LEU A 88 9.40 2.70 8.90
CA LEU A 88 9.58 3.99 9.56
C LEU A 88 11.06 4.34 9.70
N ALA A 89 11.87 3.39 10.17
CA ALA A 89 13.27 3.61 10.42
C ALA A 89 14.11 2.34 10.27
N GLN A 90 15.41 2.52 10.07
CA GLN A 90 16.39 1.46 10.22
C GLN A 90 17.47 1.87 11.21
N ILE A 91 17.89 0.91 12.00
CA ILE A 91 19.03 1.04 12.93
C ILE A 91 20.15 0.19 12.36
N ARG A 92 21.28 0.82 12.02
CA ARG A 92 22.50 0.14 11.62
C ARG A 92 23.43 0.00 12.80
N ASP A 93 23.84 -1.23 13.11
CA ASP A 93 24.89 -1.56 14.08
C ASP A 93 26.09 -2.14 13.35
N TRP A 94 27.30 -1.64 13.64
CA TRP A 94 28.54 -2.20 13.10
C TRP A 94 29.70 -2.02 14.06
N THR A 95 30.78 -2.77 13.81
CA THR A 95 32.04 -2.63 14.53
C THR A 95 33.09 -2.06 13.57
N THR A 96 33.75 -0.99 13.99
CA THR A 96 34.81 -0.36 13.23
C THR A 96 36.10 -1.20 13.28
N LYS A 97 37.06 -0.93 12.38
CA LYS A 97 38.34 -1.68 12.30
C LYS A 97 39.14 -1.63 13.61
N ASP A 98 38.97 -0.57 14.41
CA ASP A 98 39.56 -0.40 15.75
C ASP A 98 38.73 -1.03 16.88
N GLY A 99 37.75 -1.88 16.53
CA GLY A 99 36.94 -2.65 17.47
C GLY A 99 35.82 -1.86 18.16
N LYS A 100 35.57 -0.60 17.81
CA LYS A 100 34.54 0.21 18.44
C LYS A 100 33.18 -0.11 17.85
N LYS A 101 32.17 -0.34 18.69
CA LYS A 101 30.78 -0.48 18.31
C LYS A 101 30.20 0.87 17.91
N ARG A 102 29.48 0.92 16.83
CA ARG A 102 28.79 2.09 16.31
C ARG A 102 27.34 1.75 16.01
N GLN A 103 26.47 2.75 16.16
CA GLN A 103 25.06 2.66 15.82
C GLN A 103 24.62 3.95 15.14
N GLN A 104 23.78 3.82 14.15
CA GLN A 104 23.19 4.95 13.42
C GLN A 104 21.73 4.64 13.09
N THR A 105 20.86 5.63 13.26
CA THR A 105 19.44 5.54 12.90
C THR A 105 19.17 6.40 11.68
N HIS A 106 18.48 5.82 10.69
CA HIS A 106 18.00 6.49 9.52
C HIS A 106 16.47 6.38 9.45
N TYR A 107 15.79 7.41 9.00
CA TYR A 107 14.34 7.49 8.90
C TYR A 107 13.90 7.42 7.45
N PHE A 108 12.89 6.59 7.17
CA PHE A 108 12.28 6.49 5.85
C PHE A 108 11.13 7.47 5.72
N HIS A 109 11.05 8.14 4.57
CA HIS A 109 9.92 8.97 4.18
C HIS A 109 9.24 8.30 2.99
N CYS A 110 8.10 7.69 3.27
CA CYS A 110 7.34 6.92 2.31
C CYS A 110 6.30 7.78 1.60
N ASP A 111 5.96 7.42 0.37
CA ASP A 111 4.85 8.01 -0.35
C ASP A 111 3.50 7.41 0.11
N GLN A 112 2.40 7.86 -0.52
CA GLN A 112 1.04 7.44 -0.17
C GLN A 112 0.75 5.93 -0.35
N ILE A 113 1.61 5.20 -1.05
CA ILE A 113 1.48 3.74 -1.23
C ILE A 113 2.49 2.96 -0.38
N GLY A 114 3.25 3.65 0.49
CA GLY A 114 4.20 3.05 1.41
C GLY A 114 5.56 2.70 0.82
N ILE A 115 5.93 3.31 -0.32
CA ILE A 115 7.27 3.14 -0.90
C ILE A 115 8.19 4.22 -0.34
N PRO A 116 9.38 3.88 0.21
CA PRO A 116 10.37 4.87 0.63
C PRO A 116 10.85 5.72 -0.56
N ARG A 117 10.69 7.03 -0.44
CA ARG A 117 11.12 8.02 -1.44
C ARG A 117 12.40 8.73 -1.03
N GLU A 118 12.57 8.94 0.26
CA GLU A 118 13.70 9.61 0.85
C GLU A 118 14.13 8.89 2.14
N MET A 119 15.37 9.09 2.52
CA MET A 119 15.90 8.66 3.81
C MET A 119 16.72 9.79 4.42
N THR A 120 16.52 10.05 5.71
CA THR A 120 17.23 11.09 6.45
C THR A 120 17.93 10.53 7.68
N ASP A 121 18.91 11.29 8.18
CA ASP A 121 19.46 11.06 9.52
C ASP A 121 18.57 11.68 10.62
N LYS A 122 19.03 11.58 11.89
CA LYS A 122 18.33 12.16 13.05
C LYS A 122 18.23 13.69 13.03
N ASP A 123 19.08 14.36 12.27
CA ASP A 123 19.14 15.82 12.15
C ASP A 123 18.35 16.33 10.92
N GLY A 124 17.71 15.40 10.17
CA GLY A 124 16.91 15.70 8.99
C GLY A 124 17.73 15.86 7.69
N ASN A 125 19.04 15.57 7.71
CA ASN A 125 19.85 15.64 6.50
C ASN A 125 19.50 14.48 5.56
N LEU A 126 19.33 14.80 4.27
CA LEU A 126 19.03 13.81 3.25
C LEU A 126 20.22 12.85 3.05
N LEU A 127 19.97 11.55 3.14
CA LEU A 127 20.96 10.50 2.94
C LEU A 127 20.77 9.74 1.63
N TRP A 128 19.53 9.58 1.24
CA TRP A 128 19.14 8.83 0.06
C TRP A 128 17.83 9.36 -0.53
N PHE A 129 17.72 9.31 -1.85
CA PHE A 129 16.52 9.66 -2.59
C PHE A 129 16.31 8.68 -3.75
N GLY A 130 15.05 8.25 -3.98
CA GLY A 130 14.68 7.35 -5.07
C GLY A 130 13.44 7.75 -5.83
N ARG A 131 13.48 7.57 -7.16
CA ARG A 131 12.32 7.69 -8.05
C ARG A 131 11.97 6.34 -8.64
N TYR A 132 10.68 6.05 -8.73
CA TYR A 132 10.17 4.77 -9.18
C TYR A 132 9.28 4.91 -10.40
N THR A 133 9.23 3.83 -11.20
CA THR A 133 8.20 3.66 -12.23
C THR A 133 6.85 3.35 -11.58
N GLY A 134 5.77 3.34 -12.40
CA GLY A 134 4.43 2.97 -11.94
C GLY A 134 4.32 1.54 -11.36
N TRP A 135 5.25 0.65 -11.68
CA TRP A 135 5.30 -0.73 -11.20
C TRP A 135 6.42 -0.97 -10.17
N GLY A 136 6.92 0.08 -9.54
CA GLY A 136 7.84 -0.03 -8.41
C GLY A 136 9.30 -0.29 -8.76
N ARG A 137 9.71 -0.26 -10.06
CA ARG A 137 11.12 -0.29 -10.41
C ARG A 137 11.79 1.01 -9.99
N LEU A 138 12.92 0.93 -9.31
CA LEU A 138 13.77 2.08 -9.01
C LEU A 138 14.38 2.61 -10.30
N LYS A 139 13.92 3.79 -10.75
CA LYS A 139 14.34 4.45 -11.99
C LYS A 139 15.62 5.28 -11.78
N GLU A 140 15.64 6.01 -10.68
CA GLU A 140 16.75 6.87 -10.29
C GLU A 140 17.06 6.67 -8.81
N GLU A 141 18.32 6.55 -8.47
CA GLU A 141 18.80 6.42 -7.10
C GLU A 141 19.92 7.43 -6.86
N THR A 142 19.75 8.27 -5.85
CA THR A 142 20.81 9.17 -5.39
C THR A 142 21.19 8.79 -3.97
N LYS A 143 22.42 8.33 -3.78
CA LYS A 143 23.04 8.14 -2.47
C LYS A 143 23.86 9.36 -2.15
N VAL A 144 23.44 10.10 -1.13
CA VAL A 144 24.18 11.27 -0.65
C VAL A 144 25.36 10.85 0.22
N THR A 145 25.22 9.68 0.88
CA THR A 145 26.28 9.05 1.68
C THR A 145 26.43 7.58 1.33
N ASP A 146 27.64 7.04 1.43
CA ASP A 146 27.92 5.61 1.20
C ASP A 146 27.21 4.70 2.23
N SER A 147 26.87 5.24 3.41
CA SER A 147 26.14 4.51 4.46
C SER A 147 24.66 4.34 4.16
N ALA A 148 24.13 5.03 3.14
CA ALA A 148 22.72 4.97 2.77
C ALA A 148 22.37 3.64 2.09
N TYR A 149 21.73 2.76 2.84
CA TYR A 149 21.26 1.45 2.38
C TYR A 149 19.74 1.38 2.41
N GLN A 150 19.11 1.19 1.27
CA GLN A 150 17.65 1.15 1.15
C GLN A 150 17.25 -0.05 0.25
N PRO A 151 16.77 -1.17 0.85
CA PRO A 151 16.38 -2.36 0.10
C PRO A 151 14.89 -2.43 -0.24
N PHE A 152 14.02 -1.65 0.41
CA PHE A 152 12.58 -1.75 0.25
C PHE A 152 12.07 -1.24 -1.10
N ARG A 153 11.02 -1.85 -1.61
CA ARG A 153 10.32 -1.48 -2.84
C ARG A 153 8.84 -1.29 -2.56
N LEU A 154 7.94 -1.89 -3.35
CA LEU A 154 6.53 -1.95 -2.98
C LEU A 154 6.38 -2.63 -1.61
N GLN A 155 5.25 -2.43 -0.95
CA GLN A 155 5.08 -2.91 0.43
C GLN A 155 5.44 -4.37 0.60
N ASN A 156 6.31 -4.66 1.56
CA ASN A 156 6.95 -5.94 1.85
C ASN A 156 7.86 -6.49 0.75
N GLN A 157 8.25 -5.70 -0.24
CA GLN A 157 9.21 -6.11 -1.26
C GLN A 157 10.64 -5.71 -0.89
N TYR A 158 11.56 -6.65 -1.04
CA TYR A 158 12.99 -6.48 -0.86
C TYR A 158 13.72 -6.61 -2.20
N ALA A 159 14.53 -5.61 -2.56
CA ALA A 159 15.27 -5.61 -3.82
C ALA A 159 16.49 -6.52 -3.78
N ASP A 160 16.53 -7.51 -4.62
CA ASP A 160 17.70 -8.31 -4.90
C ASP A 160 18.53 -7.64 -6.02
N ARG A 161 19.53 -6.87 -5.60
CA ARG A 161 20.34 -6.06 -6.53
C ARG A 161 21.12 -6.91 -7.54
N GLU A 162 21.42 -8.14 -7.20
CA GLU A 162 22.11 -9.10 -8.06
C GLU A 162 21.27 -9.54 -9.25
N THR A 163 19.96 -9.79 -9.05
CA THR A 163 19.05 -10.25 -10.10
C THR A 163 18.20 -9.13 -10.70
N GLY A 164 17.97 -8.06 -9.93
CA GLY A 164 17.00 -7.02 -10.25
C GLY A 164 15.57 -7.38 -9.87
N LEU A 165 15.33 -8.61 -9.41
CA LEU A 165 14.03 -9.04 -8.90
C LEU A 165 13.76 -8.44 -7.51
N HIS A 166 12.47 -8.37 -7.16
CA HIS A 166 12.06 -8.04 -5.79
C HIS A 166 11.53 -9.31 -5.12
N TYR A 167 12.17 -9.72 -4.03
CA TYR A 167 11.66 -10.77 -3.17
C TYR A 167 10.39 -10.29 -2.48
N ASN A 168 9.29 -10.98 -2.69
CA ASN A 168 7.95 -10.65 -2.18
C ASN A 168 7.40 -11.83 -1.36
N PHE A 169 8.12 -12.24 -0.32
CA PHE A 169 7.84 -13.32 0.59
C PHE A 169 7.75 -14.70 -0.10
N PHE A 170 6.60 -15.13 -0.62
CA PHE A 170 6.46 -16.43 -1.30
C PHE A 170 6.78 -16.39 -2.79
N ARG A 171 6.87 -15.19 -3.39
CA ARG A 171 7.13 -15.03 -4.82
C ARG A 171 8.23 -13.99 -5.10
N TYR A 172 8.70 -14.00 -6.34
CA TYR A 172 9.63 -13.00 -6.84
C TYR A 172 8.95 -12.14 -7.91
N TYR A 173 9.04 -10.85 -7.73
CA TYR A 173 8.41 -9.85 -8.59
C TYR A 173 9.41 -9.25 -9.56
N GLU A 174 9.03 -9.19 -10.85
CA GLU A 174 9.80 -8.54 -11.92
C GLU A 174 9.23 -7.14 -12.16
N PRO A 175 9.91 -6.08 -11.71
CA PRO A 175 9.35 -4.73 -11.77
C PRO A 175 9.28 -4.14 -13.19
N ASP A 176 10.04 -4.67 -14.15
CA ASP A 176 9.95 -4.25 -15.54
C ASP A 176 8.72 -4.84 -16.24
N ALA A 177 8.34 -6.05 -15.89
CA ALA A 177 7.16 -6.72 -16.42
C ALA A 177 5.90 -6.46 -15.60
N GLY A 178 6.01 -5.94 -14.36
CA GLY A 178 4.88 -5.66 -13.46
C GLY A 178 4.18 -6.93 -12.97
N ARG A 179 4.88 -8.07 -12.91
CA ARG A 179 4.31 -9.37 -12.57
C ARG A 179 5.29 -10.24 -11.77
N PHE A 180 4.78 -11.30 -11.18
CA PHE A 180 5.60 -12.34 -10.59
C PHE A 180 6.30 -13.20 -11.66
N VAL A 181 7.45 -13.79 -11.34
CA VAL A 181 8.21 -14.69 -12.24
C VAL A 181 7.91 -16.15 -12.01
N ASN A 182 7.34 -16.51 -10.86
CA ASN A 182 6.87 -17.86 -10.51
C ASN A 182 5.36 -17.88 -10.30
N GLN A 183 4.76 -19.05 -10.40
CA GLN A 183 3.31 -19.23 -10.25
C GLN A 183 2.85 -18.96 -8.82
N ASP A 184 1.56 -18.70 -8.68
CA ASP A 184 0.95 -18.50 -7.37
C ASP A 184 0.88 -19.83 -6.61
N PRO A 185 1.49 -19.94 -5.40
CA PRO A 185 1.42 -21.18 -4.61
C PRO A 185 0.01 -21.59 -4.21
N ILE A 186 -0.93 -20.65 -4.14
CA ILE A 186 -2.35 -20.93 -3.87
C ILE A 186 -3.17 -21.16 -5.14
N GLY A 187 -2.52 -21.17 -6.30
CA GLY A 187 -3.14 -21.43 -7.59
C GLY A 187 -4.22 -20.39 -7.93
N LEU A 188 -5.34 -20.87 -8.50
CA LEU A 188 -6.45 -20.01 -8.91
C LEU A 188 -7.19 -19.31 -7.74
N TRP A 189 -6.89 -19.64 -6.50
CA TRP A 189 -7.43 -18.94 -5.33
C TRP A 189 -6.89 -17.51 -5.22
N GLY A 190 -5.70 -17.24 -5.78
CA GLY A 190 -5.14 -15.89 -5.91
C GLY A 190 -5.65 -15.09 -7.10
N GLY A 191 -6.47 -15.72 -7.98
CA GLY A 191 -7.03 -15.11 -9.19
C GLY A 191 -6.77 -15.93 -10.44
N ASP A 192 -7.37 -15.53 -11.57
CA ASP A 192 -7.30 -16.27 -12.85
C ASP A 192 -5.91 -16.22 -13.52
N ASN A 193 -5.08 -15.25 -13.16
CA ASN A 193 -3.72 -15.11 -13.66
C ASN A 193 -2.71 -15.41 -12.57
N LEU A 194 -2.07 -16.58 -12.66
CA LEU A 194 -1.11 -17.09 -11.68
C LEU A 194 0.14 -16.24 -11.49
N TYR A 195 0.41 -15.28 -12.38
CA TYR A 195 1.57 -14.39 -12.33
C TYR A 195 1.22 -12.95 -11.98
N ARG A 196 -0.07 -12.65 -11.79
CA ARG A 196 -0.50 -11.28 -11.51
C ARG A 196 -0.04 -10.81 -10.13
N PHE A 197 0.50 -9.58 -10.07
CA PHE A 197 0.76 -8.90 -8.81
C PHE A 197 -0.48 -8.16 -8.32
N SER A 198 -0.93 -7.15 -9.04
CA SER A 198 -2.11 -6.34 -8.70
C SER A 198 -2.63 -5.62 -9.94
N SER A 199 -3.91 -5.33 -9.99
CA SER A 199 -4.49 -4.50 -11.04
C SER A 199 -4.22 -3.00 -10.83
N ASN A 200 -4.00 -2.57 -9.58
CA ASN A 200 -3.68 -1.19 -9.22
C ASN A 200 -2.91 -1.11 -7.92
N ILE A 201 -1.60 -0.89 -8.00
CA ILE A 201 -0.69 -0.82 -6.83
C ILE A 201 -0.93 0.38 -5.91
N GLN A 202 -1.75 1.36 -6.32
CA GLN A 202 -2.08 2.50 -5.46
C GLN A 202 -3.15 2.18 -4.43
N ILE A 203 -3.98 1.17 -4.69
CA ILE A 203 -5.11 0.80 -3.83
C ILE A 203 -5.02 -0.63 -3.31
N TRP A 204 -4.23 -1.48 -3.95
CA TRP A 204 -4.04 -2.88 -3.58
C TRP A 204 -2.58 -3.19 -3.38
N ILE A 205 -2.28 -3.98 -2.36
CA ILE A 205 -0.96 -4.53 -2.09
C ILE A 205 -1.04 -6.04 -2.01
N ASP A 206 0.06 -6.70 -2.29
CA ASP A 206 0.20 -8.15 -2.07
C ASP A 206 1.47 -8.41 -1.24
N PRO A 207 1.40 -8.25 0.09
CA PRO A 207 2.59 -8.30 0.94
C PRO A 207 3.19 -9.69 1.09
N LEU A 208 2.41 -10.73 0.80
CA LEU A 208 2.89 -12.13 0.88
C LEU A 208 3.19 -12.73 -0.49
N GLY A 209 2.85 -12.05 -1.58
CA GLY A 209 2.93 -12.65 -2.90
C GLY A 209 1.94 -13.80 -3.07
N LEU A 210 0.70 -13.69 -2.55
CA LEU A 210 -0.36 -14.71 -2.65
C LEU A 210 -1.67 -14.09 -3.15
N ALA A 211 -2.12 -13.02 -2.51
CA ALA A 211 -3.39 -12.37 -2.84
C ALA A 211 -3.35 -10.89 -2.51
N CYS A 212 -3.99 -10.11 -3.36
CA CYS A 212 -4.11 -8.67 -3.12
C CYS A 212 -5.03 -8.38 -1.94
N ILE A 213 -4.57 -7.50 -1.06
CA ILE A 213 -5.36 -6.91 0.00
C ILE A 213 -5.44 -5.39 -0.20
N PRO A 214 -6.47 -4.72 0.31
CA PRO A 214 -6.51 -3.26 0.31
C PRO A 214 -5.29 -2.66 1.03
N ASN A 215 -4.70 -1.60 0.47
CA ASN A 215 -3.56 -0.94 1.06
C ASN A 215 -3.91 -0.35 2.45
N PRO A 216 -3.27 -0.79 3.55
CA PRO A 216 -3.60 -0.34 4.90
C PRO A 216 -3.32 1.14 5.14
N ASN A 217 -2.42 1.76 4.38
CA ASN A 217 -2.20 3.21 4.43
C ASN A 217 -3.43 4.00 3.94
N ARG A 218 -4.44 3.30 3.39
CA ARG A 218 -5.75 3.81 3.03
C ARG A 218 -6.87 3.29 3.94
N LYS A 219 -6.54 2.82 5.15
CA LYS A 219 -7.47 2.22 6.13
C LYS A 219 -8.75 3.06 6.34
N ASN A 220 -8.62 4.38 6.40
CA ASN A 220 -9.77 5.28 6.52
C ASN A 220 -10.66 5.28 5.26
N ASP A 221 -10.09 5.09 4.09
CA ASP A 221 -10.82 5.04 2.82
C ASP A 221 -11.54 3.70 2.67
N GLU A 222 -10.90 2.60 3.05
CA GLU A 222 -11.49 1.26 3.04
C GLU A 222 -12.63 1.12 4.06
N ASP A 223 -12.46 1.68 5.25
CA ASP A 223 -13.51 1.72 6.25
C ASP A 223 -14.73 2.49 5.73
N LEU A 224 -14.52 3.64 5.12
CA LEU A 224 -15.61 4.40 4.51
C LEU A 224 -16.25 3.64 3.34
N ALA A 225 -15.45 2.94 2.52
CA ALA A 225 -15.97 2.13 1.43
C ALA A 225 -16.87 0.98 1.92
N ARG A 226 -16.45 0.26 2.97
CA ARG A 226 -17.29 -0.78 3.61
C ARG A 226 -18.59 -0.22 4.17
N ARG A 227 -18.56 0.98 4.73
CA ARG A 227 -19.77 1.69 5.23
C ARG A 227 -20.68 2.08 4.07
N ILE A 228 -20.14 2.51 2.94
CA ILE A 228 -20.89 2.80 1.71
C ILE A 228 -21.58 1.53 1.19
N ASP A 229 -20.88 0.39 1.16
CA ASP A 229 -21.45 -0.88 0.74
C ASP A 229 -22.60 -1.33 1.66
N LYS A 230 -22.39 -1.27 2.98
CA LYS A 230 -23.46 -1.55 3.97
C LYS A 230 -24.64 -0.62 3.81
N LEU A 231 -24.40 0.66 3.48
CA LEU A 231 -25.45 1.62 3.23
C LEU A 231 -26.22 1.28 1.94
N SER A 232 -25.49 0.85 0.88
CA SER A 232 -26.07 0.38 -0.38
C SER A 232 -26.93 -0.87 -0.19
N ASP A 233 -26.46 -1.85 0.59
CA ASP A 233 -27.18 -3.10 0.85
C ASP A 233 -28.48 -2.88 1.64
N ASN A 234 -28.57 -1.81 2.39
CA ASN A 234 -29.76 -1.41 3.14
C ASN A 234 -30.79 -0.69 2.30
N LEU A 235 -30.50 -0.36 1.03
CA LEU A 235 -31.49 0.19 0.11
C LEU A 235 -32.40 -0.92 -0.40
N THR A 236 -33.71 -0.63 -0.49
CA THR A 236 -34.66 -1.54 -1.17
C THR A 236 -34.29 -1.67 -2.65
N GLU A 237 -34.65 -2.79 -3.30
CA GLU A 237 -34.38 -2.97 -4.75
C GLU A 237 -34.87 -1.78 -5.56
N LYS A 238 -36.07 -1.30 -5.30
CA LYS A 238 -36.64 -0.11 -5.95
C LYS A 238 -35.76 1.14 -5.79
N ASN A 239 -35.07 1.29 -4.67
CA ASN A 239 -34.18 2.43 -4.39
C ASN A 239 -32.76 2.17 -4.90
N ARG A 240 -32.36 0.90 -5.04
CA ARG A 240 -31.05 0.50 -5.58
C ARG A 240 -30.99 0.70 -7.09
N ASP A 241 -32.05 0.34 -7.80
CA ASP A 241 -32.19 0.49 -9.26
C ASP A 241 -32.72 1.89 -9.66
N GLY A 242 -33.27 2.62 -8.71
CA GLY A 242 -33.78 3.98 -8.91
C GLY A 242 -32.70 5.07 -8.84
N PHE A 243 -33.13 6.31 -8.93
CA PHE A 243 -32.26 7.50 -8.94
C PHE A 243 -31.73 7.91 -7.55
N THR A 244 -31.95 7.12 -6.49
CA THR A 244 -31.52 7.47 -5.15
C THR A 244 -30.02 7.18 -4.97
N THR A 245 -29.23 8.23 -4.78
CA THR A 245 -27.81 8.14 -4.44
C THR A 245 -27.63 8.61 -3.00
N LEU A 246 -26.98 7.80 -2.18
CA LEU A 246 -26.50 8.18 -0.87
C LEU A 246 -25.01 8.45 -0.94
N ALA A 247 -24.54 9.50 -0.26
CA ALA A 247 -23.12 9.79 -0.15
C ALA A 247 -22.74 9.92 1.33
N LEU A 248 -21.53 9.44 1.63
CA LEU A 248 -20.89 9.57 2.93
C LEU A 248 -19.65 10.43 2.82
N ALA A 249 -19.42 11.26 3.83
CA ALA A 249 -18.14 11.94 3.99
C ALA A 249 -17.64 11.78 5.42
N ARG A 250 -16.37 11.47 5.59
CA ARG A 250 -15.67 11.67 6.85
C ARG A 250 -15.18 13.11 6.88
N VAL A 251 -15.59 13.85 7.89
CA VAL A 251 -15.24 15.26 8.04
C VAL A 251 -14.53 15.49 9.38
N THR A 252 -13.64 16.47 9.40
CA THR A 252 -13.06 17.00 10.64
C THR A 252 -13.54 18.44 10.80
N LEU A 253 -14.17 18.73 11.91
CA LEU A 253 -14.63 20.08 12.28
C LEU A 253 -13.45 20.96 12.71
N ALA A 254 -13.71 22.25 12.89
CA ALA A 254 -12.69 23.22 13.31
C ALA A 254 -12.12 22.93 14.72
N ASP A 255 -12.89 22.29 15.59
CA ASP A 255 -12.49 21.84 16.93
C ASP A 255 -11.71 20.51 16.93
N GLY A 256 -11.43 19.92 15.75
CA GLY A 256 -10.75 18.64 15.61
C GLY A 256 -11.66 17.42 15.67
N THR A 257 -12.93 17.57 16.00
CA THR A 257 -13.90 16.47 16.09
C THR A 257 -14.11 15.80 14.74
N SER A 258 -14.06 14.45 14.68
CA SER A 258 -14.36 13.67 13.49
C SER A 258 -15.83 13.25 13.46
N GLN A 259 -16.48 13.41 12.31
CA GLN A 259 -17.88 13.03 12.09
C GLN A 259 -18.05 12.31 10.75
N ILE A 260 -19.10 11.48 10.67
CA ILE A 260 -19.59 10.89 9.41
C ILE A 260 -20.86 11.63 9.01
N TRP A 261 -20.80 12.31 7.87
CA TRP A 261 -21.97 12.98 7.31
C TRP A 261 -22.58 12.16 6.19
N ILE A 262 -23.93 12.06 6.19
CA ILE A 262 -24.67 11.34 5.16
C ILE A 262 -25.60 12.33 4.45
N ALA A 263 -25.62 12.28 3.12
CA ALA A 263 -26.54 13.03 2.29
C ALA A 263 -27.24 12.09 1.30
N GLN A 264 -28.45 12.48 0.88
CA GLN A 264 -29.27 11.75 -0.10
C GLN A 264 -29.63 12.67 -1.27
N ALA A 265 -29.46 12.17 -2.49
CA ALA A 265 -29.89 12.90 -3.68
C ALA A 265 -31.41 12.90 -3.82
N GLY A 266 -31.97 14.05 -4.18
CA GLY A 266 -33.39 14.19 -4.55
C GLY A 266 -34.40 14.23 -3.39
N SER A 267 -34.03 13.92 -2.17
CA SER A 267 -34.91 13.99 -0.99
C SER A 267 -34.12 14.29 0.28
N SER A 268 -34.79 14.85 1.29
CA SER A 268 -34.19 15.08 2.59
C SER A 268 -34.21 13.79 3.43
N LEU A 269 -33.06 13.44 4.03
CA LEU A 269 -33.00 12.45 5.09
C LEU A 269 -33.70 12.97 6.35
N SER A 270 -34.21 12.06 7.18
CA SER A 270 -34.65 12.40 8.54
C SER A 270 -33.53 13.10 9.30
N SER A 271 -33.83 14.11 10.10
CA SER A 271 -32.84 14.80 10.92
C SER A 271 -32.14 13.89 11.92
N LYS A 272 -32.79 12.82 12.35
CA LYS A 272 -32.21 11.80 13.23
C LYS A 272 -31.74 10.60 12.37
N PRO A 273 -30.49 10.17 12.49
CA PRO A 273 -30.01 8.96 11.85
C PRO A 273 -30.82 7.74 12.32
N SER A 274 -31.21 6.88 11.38
CA SER A 274 -31.83 5.59 11.69
C SER A 274 -30.88 4.69 12.49
N ARG A 275 -31.40 3.68 13.21
CA ARG A 275 -30.56 2.68 13.90
C ARG A 275 -29.53 2.03 12.98
N ARG A 276 -29.90 1.76 11.72
CA ARG A 276 -28.99 1.20 10.70
C ARG A 276 -27.89 2.20 10.28
N GLN A 277 -28.20 3.48 10.21
CA GLN A 277 -27.19 4.50 9.97
C GLN A 277 -26.25 4.66 11.17
N GLN A 278 -26.80 4.62 12.38
CA GLN A 278 -26.02 4.67 13.62
C GLN A 278 -25.05 3.49 13.75
N SER A 279 -25.41 2.30 13.25
CA SER A 279 -24.52 1.13 13.24
C SER A 279 -23.32 1.27 12.29
N LEU A 280 -23.25 2.33 11.48
CA LEU A 280 -22.11 2.65 10.64
C LEU A 280 -21.06 3.50 11.39
N ALA A 281 -21.37 4.01 12.59
CA ALA A 281 -20.41 4.77 13.41
C ALA A 281 -19.36 3.85 14.02
N GLY A 282 -18.11 4.31 14.08
CA GLY A 282 -17.09 3.78 14.98
C GLY A 282 -17.36 4.21 16.43
N ALA A 283 -16.56 3.68 17.38
CA ALA A 283 -16.76 3.87 18.80
C ALA A 283 -16.83 5.36 19.23
N ASP A 284 -16.10 6.24 18.54
CA ASP A 284 -15.99 7.68 18.87
C ASP A 284 -16.52 8.58 17.75
N GLU A 285 -17.35 8.06 16.84
CA GLU A 285 -17.82 8.81 15.68
C GLU A 285 -19.30 9.20 15.81
N ILE A 286 -19.59 10.46 15.50
CA ILE A 286 -20.95 10.98 15.42
C ILE A 286 -21.44 10.90 13.98
N ILE A 287 -22.61 10.27 13.75
CA ILE A 287 -23.26 10.29 12.44
C ILE A 287 -24.26 11.45 12.39
N GLN A 288 -24.18 12.22 11.32
CA GLN A 288 -25.11 13.31 11.05
C GLN A 288 -25.74 13.17 9.67
N ASN A 289 -27.07 13.17 9.61
CA ASN A 289 -27.80 13.32 8.38
C ASN A 289 -27.88 14.79 7.96
N LEU A 290 -27.51 15.09 6.72
CA LEU A 290 -27.69 16.44 6.18
C LEU A 290 -29.10 16.60 5.60
N HIS A 291 -29.79 17.64 6.05
CA HIS A 291 -31.03 18.09 5.44
C HIS A 291 -30.75 18.94 4.21
N SER A 292 -31.22 18.53 3.04
CA SER A 292 -31.28 19.42 1.89
C SER A 292 -32.55 20.28 1.96
N ALA A 293 -32.38 21.57 2.07
CA ALA A 293 -33.49 22.54 1.94
C ALA A 293 -33.73 22.78 0.43
N GLY A 294 -34.31 21.83 -0.29
CA GLY A 294 -34.65 22.07 -1.69
C GLY A 294 -35.14 20.84 -2.44
N ARG A 295 -36.24 20.95 -3.16
CA ARG A 295 -36.74 19.95 -4.11
C ARG A 295 -35.77 19.89 -5.30
N SER A 296 -35.54 18.70 -5.82
CA SER A 296 -34.92 18.48 -7.13
C SER A 296 -35.73 19.26 -8.18
N GLY A 297 -35.11 20.29 -8.76
CA GLY A 297 -35.70 20.98 -9.93
C GLY A 297 -35.76 20.04 -11.11
N LYS A 298 -36.84 20.09 -11.88
CA LYS A 298 -37.06 19.36 -13.14
C LYS A 298 -36.00 19.67 -14.22
N ASP A 299 -35.12 20.62 -13.99
CA ASP A 299 -34.21 21.22 -14.98
C ASP A 299 -32.76 20.67 -14.94
N GLY A 300 -32.57 19.43 -14.51
CA GLY A 300 -31.21 18.83 -14.49
C GLY A 300 -30.22 19.57 -13.61
N ASN A 301 -30.69 20.31 -12.64
CA ASN A 301 -29.84 21.09 -11.71
C ASN A 301 -29.26 20.17 -10.66
N HIS A 302 -28.03 19.67 -10.88
CA HIS A 302 -27.26 18.78 -10.01
C HIS A 302 -26.84 19.41 -8.66
N LEU A 303 -27.45 20.54 -8.26
CA LEU A 303 -27.18 21.19 -6.98
C LEU A 303 -27.58 20.32 -5.77
N ASN A 304 -28.46 19.35 -5.98
CA ASN A 304 -28.97 18.43 -4.95
C ASN A 304 -28.36 17.03 -5.01
N ASP A 305 -27.30 16.83 -5.79
CA ASP A 305 -26.53 15.59 -5.72
C ASP A 305 -25.97 15.40 -4.31
N ALA A 306 -26.00 14.18 -3.79
CA ALA A 306 -25.65 13.87 -2.41
C ALA A 306 -24.22 14.35 -2.05
N GLU A 307 -23.28 14.13 -2.96
CA GLU A 307 -21.88 14.53 -2.79
C GLU A 307 -21.71 16.06 -2.74
N ARG A 308 -22.44 16.77 -3.58
CA ARG A 308 -22.39 18.25 -3.60
C ARG A 308 -23.01 18.88 -2.35
N GLN A 309 -24.02 18.23 -1.76
CA GLN A 309 -24.57 18.65 -0.48
C GLN A 309 -23.51 18.56 0.61
N LEU A 310 -22.76 17.44 0.69
CA LEU A 310 -21.66 17.25 1.64
C LEU A 310 -20.58 18.32 1.48
N ILE A 311 -20.12 18.56 0.25
CA ILE A 311 -19.09 19.56 -0.04
C ILE A 311 -19.54 20.97 0.34
N ARG A 312 -20.79 21.32 0.04
CA ARG A 312 -21.34 22.64 0.35
C ARG A 312 -21.46 22.87 1.85
N GLU A 313 -21.98 21.87 2.55
CA GLU A 313 -22.14 21.97 4.00
C GLU A 313 -20.79 22.00 4.73
N ALA A 314 -19.79 21.23 4.26
CA ALA A 314 -18.45 21.30 4.79
C ALA A 314 -17.85 22.71 4.63
N LYS A 315 -17.99 23.31 3.44
CA LYS A 315 -17.55 24.69 3.20
C LYS A 315 -18.24 25.69 4.12
N LYS A 316 -19.57 25.54 4.31
CA LYS A 316 -20.38 26.42 5.17
C LYS A 316 -19.95 26.35 6.64
N ARG A 317 -19.61 25.16 7.14
CA ARG A 317 -19.21 24.93 8.54
C ARG A 317 -17.70 25.01 8.78
N GLY A 318 -16.90 25.36 7.79
CA GLY A 318 -15.45 25.37 7.90
C GLY A 318 -14.82 23.98 8.16
N ALA A 319 -15.56 22.91 7.85
CA ALA A 319 -15.13 21.54 8.07
C ALA A 319 -14.24 21.05 6.91
N LYS A 320 -13.28 20.19 7.22
CA LYS A 320 -12.40 19.55 6.22
C LYS A 320 -12.92 18.15 5.89
N ILE A 321 -13.21 17.88 4.61
CA ILE A 321 -13.54 16.54 4.15
C ILE A 321 -12.25 15.72 4.03
N LYS A 322 -12.17 14.65 4.80
CA LYS A 322 -11.04 13.70 4.77
C LYS A 322 -11.20 12.65 3.68
N SER A 323 -12.42 12.14 3.51
CA SER A 323 -12.78 11.18 2.47
C SER A 323 -14.26 11.33 2.10
N LEU A 324 -14.60 11.02 0.86
CA LEU A 324 -15.94 11.15 0.30
C LEU A 324 -16.23 9.97 -0.62
N GLY A 325 -17.36 9.35 -0.48
CA GLY A 325 -17.81 8.28 -1.35
C GLY A 325 -19.33 8.23 -1.49
N ALA A 326 -19.80 7.52 -2.48
CA ALA A 326 -21.23 7.39 -2.77
C ALA A 326 -21.59 5.94 -3.14
N THR A 327 -22.87 5.58 -2.95
CA THR A 327 -23.41 4.26 -3.32
C THR A 327 -23.45 4.02 -4.83
N LYS A 328 -23.27 5.05 -5.63
CA LYS A 328 -23.15 5.00 -7.11
C LYS A 328 -21.91 5.77 -7.56
N PRO A 329 -21.34 5.45 -8.72
CA PRO A 329 -20.21 6.20 -9.27
C PRO A 329 -20.53 7.70 -9.38
N MET A 330 -19.57 8.53 -9.02
CA MET A 330 -19.72 9.98 -9.12
C MET A 330 -19.86 10.42 -10.58
N CYS A 331 -20.81 11.32 -10.83
CA CYS A 331 -20.89 11.98 -12.13
C CYS A 331 -19.73 12.98 -12.34
N GLY A 332 -19.37 13.26 -13.60
CA GLY A 332 -18.25 14.15 -13.92
C GLY A 332 -18.36 15.57 -13.35
N ARG A 333 -19.58 16.06 -13.04
CA ARG A 333 -19.77 17.37 -12.37
C ARG A 333 -19.49 17.29 -10.88
N CYS A 334 -19.90 16.20 -10.21
CA CYS A 334 -19.58 15.97 -8.79
C CYS A 334 -18.10 15.76 -8.59
N GLU A 335 -17.46 15.04 -9.49
CA GLU A 335 -16.01 14.85 -9.52
C GLU A 335 -15.26 16.19 -9.69
N LYS A 336 -15.68 17.04 -10.63
CA LYS A 336 -15.11 18.40 -10.77
C LYS A 336 -15.30 19.25 -9.52
N GLY A 337 -16.43 19.12 -8.84
CA GLY A 337 -16.72 19.79 -7.57
C GLY A 337 -15.78 19.31 -6.45
N ALA A 338 -15.61 18.02 -6.33
CA ALA A 338 -14.68 17.41 -5.38
C ALA A 338 -13.23 17.84 -5.65
N ARG A 339 -12.83 17.86 -6.94
CA ARG A 339 -11.52 18.37 -7.37
C ARG A 339 -11.27 19.81 -6.91
N ARG A 340 -12.21 20.71 -7.13
CA ARG A 340 -12.09 22.12 -6.71
C ARG A 340 -12.04 22.28 -5.18
N ALA A 341 -12.64 21.35 -4.45
CA ALA A 341 -12.60 21.30 -3.00
C ALA A 341 -11.35 20.60 -2.43
N GLY A 342 -10.39 20.19 -3.27
CA GLY A 342 -9.16 19.53 -2.85
C GLY A 342 -9.33 18.06 -2.41
N ILE A 343 -10.47 17.42 -2.72
CA ILE A 343 -10.84 16.09 -2.23
C ILE A 343 -10.41 14.96 -3.21
N LEU A 344 -9.82 15.28 -4.32
CA LEU A 344 -9.59 14.42 -5.49
C LEU A 344 -8.94 13.07 -5.23
N ARG A 345 -8.03 13.01 -4.28
CA ARG A 345 -7.31 11.79 -3.92
C ARG A 345 -8.06 10.89 -2.93
N ARG A 346 -9.28 11.31 -2.54
CA ARG A 346 -10.08 10.68 -1.47
C ARG A 346 -11.53 10.38 -1.90
N ILE A 347 -11.75 10.27 -3.22
CA ILE A 347 -13.03 9.81 -3.77
C ILE A 347 -13.03 8.29 -3.70
N ILE A 348 -14.02 7.74 -3.00
CA ILE A 348 -14.13 6.32 -2.73
C ILE A 348 -15.25 5.73 -3.57
N THR A 349 -14.95 4.67 -4.31
CA THR A 349 -15.94 3.85 -5.00
C THR A 349 -16.34 2.66 -4.13
N PRO A 350 -17.57 2.14 -4.25
CA PRO A 350 -17.99 0.94 -3.53
C PRO A 350 -17.06 -0.24 -3.77
N ILE A 351 -16.82 -1.08 -2.76
CA ILE A 351 -15.91 -2.24 -2.86
C ILE A 351 -16.41 -3.22 -3.92
N LYS A 352 -17.74 -3.43 -4.01
CA LYS A 352 -18.36 -4.32 -5.00
C LYS A 352 -18.07 -3.95 -6.46
N SER A 353 -17.65 -2.72 -6.74
CA SER A 353 -17.23 -2.28 -8.08
C SER A 353 -15.73 -2.35 -8.30
N ARG A 354 -14.95 -2.85 -7.31
CA ARG A 354 -13.50 -2.98 -7.36
C ARG A 354 -13.12 -4.43 -7.59
N HIS A 355 -12.29 -4.65 -8.59
CA HIS A 355 -11.66 -5.95 -8.84
C HIS A 355 -10.15 -5.80 -8.66
N CYS A 356 -9.56 -6.70 -7.89
CA CYS A 356 -8.09 -6.82 -7.76
C CYS A 356 -7.46 -7.35 -9.05
#